data_9b15702c7a6fbdf703f109e4b6052ce6
#
_entry.id   9b15702c7a6fbdf703f109e4b6052ce6
#
_cell.length_a   1.000
_cell.length_b   1.000
_cell.length_c   1.000
_cell.angle_alpha   90.00
_cell.angle_beta   90.00
_cell.angle_gamma   90.00
#
_symmetry.space_group_name_H-M   'P 1'
#
loop_
_entity.id
_entity.type
_entity.pdbx_description
1 polymer ?
#
loop_
_entity_poly.entity_id
_entity_poly.type
_entity_poly.pdbx_seq_one_letter_code
_entity_poly.pdbx_strand_id
1 'polypeptide(L)'
;MMKKGKLLKFLITSAFAAGVFLIPVNANATTETAEPATTAAATATSDFAGQTMSKGVLIEGTDVSGMTFEEAAQVADAYAEKFKDVTFSLRVPDGRSVEAKGADLGLLSGDNEVVQRAMRYGKTGNPLERYLAIKRSEAGQTADFPLSLRADYTKVNSYVESIAPSLKTDVKDNDLKRENGKFVFIEGTPGVTVDPAQSAAAIVDYIAHSWDGANASIDLVTTVVQPRGDAEKLKAVKDVLGTYTTNYYGSTVGRRNNIQVGTKNVNGKLMYPGDTLSVSTAMQKRTVENGYMEASAYENGATVDALGGGICQVSTTLYNAVIRAELEVVERSPHSMTVSYVEPSMDAAISDGIKDFVFRNSSDYPIFIEGVAGESSVTFTVYGHETRPANRKVDFESQILETVEPDNIFRANGDLPVGTVSRVSSAHTGYTAQLLKIVTVDGVEQTRSVFNKSKYRATENIYDVGTASVRPEASAAMNAAIGSQDLATIQAAAAQWNEEAYLAQQAAQQAAQQAAQPADPAAPAQ
;
A
#
# COMPACT_ATOMS: atom_id res chain seq x y z
N MET A 1 -71.61 -28.04 5.42
CA MET A 1 -71.85 -27.03 6.47
C MET A 1 -70.50 -26.53 6.99
N MET A 2 -70.38 -25.25 7.08
CA MET A 2 -69.30 -24.44 7.66
C MET A 2 -67.95 -24.36 6.94
N LYS A 3 -67.79 -23.26 6.22
CA LYS A 3 -66.55 -22.76 5.61
C LYS A 3 -65.57 -22.30 6.68
N LYS A 4 -64.29 -22.72 6.59
CA LYS A 4 -63.18 -22.09 7.32
C LYS A 4 -62.36 -21.27 6.32
N GLY A 5 -62.34 -19.92 6.56
CA GLY A 5 -61.56 -18.98 5.80
C GLY A 5 -60.05 -19.13 6.09
N LYS A 6 -59.22 -19.12 5.04
CA LYS A 6 -57.76 -19.02 5.12
C LYS A 6 -57.32 -17.56 5.12
N LEU A 7 -56.65 -17.16 6.17
CA LEU A 7 -55.99 -15.88 6.31
C LEU A 7 -54.68 -15.89 5.51
N LEU A 8 -54.60 -15.07 4.47
CA LEU A 8 -53.42 -14.92 3.62
C LEU A 8 -52.50 -13.89 4.24
N LYS A 9 -51.32 -14.30 4.77
CA LYS A 9 -50.28 -13.40 5.22
C LYS A 9 -49.46 -12.97 4.01
N PHE A 10 -49.49 -11.68 3.67
CA PHE A 10 -48.56 -11.04 2.74
C PHE A 10 -47.22 -10.83 3.45
N LEU A 11 -46.18 -11.50 2.98
CA LEU A 11 -44.81 -11.14 3.24
C LEU A 11 -44.38 -10.10 2.19
N ILE A 12 -44.08 -8.89 2.63
CA ILE A 12 -43.43 -7.87 1.81
C ILE A 12 -41.92 -8.04 1.98
N THR A 13 -41.28 -8.61 0.96
CA THR A 13 -39.83 -8.59 0.81
C THR A 13 -39.43 -7.31 0.09
N SER A 14 -38.88 -6.35 0.83
CA SER A 14 -38.25 -5.14 0.26
C SER A 14 -36.81 -5.48 -0.16
N ALA A 15 -36.62 -5.63 -1.47
CA ALA A 15 -35.29 -5.64 -2.08
C ALA A 15 -34.82 -4.19 -2.24
N PHE A 16 -33.80 -3.78 -1.51
CA PHE A 16 -33.07 -2.55 -1.78
C PHE A 16 -32.07 -2.78 -2.89
N ALA A 17 -32.40 -2.33 -4.10
CA ALA A 17 -31.46 -2.18 -5.19
C ALA A 17 -30.86 -0.76 -5.09
N ALA A 18 -29.56 -0.67 -4.78
CA ALA A 18 -28.82 0.59 -4.85
C ALA A 18 -28.55 0.93 -6.31
N GLY A 19 -29.42 1.73 -6.90
CA GLY A 19 -29.21 2.35 -8.21
C GLY A 19 -28.48 3.66 -8.05
N VAL A 20 -27.23 3.74 -8.51
CA VAL A 20 -26.53 5.02 -8.66
C VAL A 20 -27.12 5.75 -9.86
N PHE A 21 -27.94 6.76 -9.60
CA PHE A 21 -28.37 7.72 -10.62
C PHE A 21 -27.34 8.86 -10.69
N LEU A 22 -26.53 8.88 -11.75
CA LEU A 22 -25.76 10.05 -12.15
C LEU A 22 -26.73 11.05 -12.82
N ILE A 23 -27.09 12.12 -12.12
CA ILE A 23 -27.75 13.28 -12.72
C ILE A 23 -26.65 14.24 -13.17
N PRO A 24 -26.59 14.67 -14.44
CA PRO A 24 -25.67 15.71 -14.84
C PRO A 24 -26.15 17.05 -14.27
N VAL A 25 -25.39 17.60 -13.32
CA VAL A 25 -25.58 18.97 -12.84
C VAL A 25 -25.04 19.91 -13.91
N ASN A 26 -25.95 20.61 -14.54
CA ASN A 26 -25.63 21.69 -15.47
C ASN A 26 -25.18 22.90 -14.64
N ALA A 27 -23.88 23.22 -14.72
CA ALA A 27 -23.28 24.33 -14.00
C ALA A 27 -23.66 25.66 -14.69
N ASN A 28 -24.72 26.29 -14.21
CA ASN A 28 -24.94 27.72 -14.32
C ASN A 28 -25.40 28.20 -12.93
N ALA A 29 -24.48 28.22 -11.97
CA ALA A 29 -24.65 28.97 -10.74
C ALA A 29 -24.06 30.36 -10.98
N THR A 30 -24.92 31.31 -11.19
CA THR A 30 -24.60 32.71 -10.95
C THR A 30 -24.11 32.81 -9.51
N THR A 31 -22.87 33.22 -9.32
CA THR A 31 -22.29 33.60 -8.04
C THR A 31 -23.06 34.83 -7.55
N GLU A 32 -24.09 34.61 -6.72
CA GLU A 32 -24.60 35.62 -5.85
C GLU A 32 -23.57 35.76 -4.71
N THR A 33 -22.73 36.77 -4.82
CA THR A 33 -21.83 37.21 -3.76
C THR A 33 -22.70 37.61 -2.57
N ALA A 34 -22.66 36.81 -1.49
CA ALA A 34 -23.21 37.23 -0.22
C ALA A 34 -22.50 38.53 0.21
N GLU A 35 -23.21 39.63 0.21
CA GLU A 35 -22.73 40.88 0.78
C GLU A 35 -22.43 40.66 2.27
N PRO A 36 -21.33 41.23 2.79
CA PRO A 36 -20.95 41.04 4.18
C PRO A 36 -21.99 41.65 5.09
N ALA A 37 -22.32 40.96 6.19
CA ALA A 37 -23.33 41.35 7.21
C ALA A 37 -23.18 42.78 7.78
N THR A 38 -22.06 43.43 7.55
CA THR A 38 -21.77 44.83 7.88
C THR A 38 -22.68 45.83 7.14
N THR A 39 -23.15 45.51 5.94
CA THR A 39 -24.00 46.42 5.13
C THR A 39 -25.46 46.42 5.65
N ALA A 40 -25.94 45.26 6.12
CA ALA A 40 -27.30 45.15 6.66
C ALA A 40 -27.48 45.92 8.00
N ALA A 41 -26.46 45.90 8.85
CA ALA A 41 -26.46 46.66 10.11
C ALA A 41 -26.43 48.18 9.87
N ALA A 42 -25.63 48.64 8.91
CA ALA A 42 -25.55 50.06 8.57
C ALA A 42 -26.85 50.62 7.93
N THR A 43 -27.59 49.80 7.17
CA THR A 43 -28.85 50.20 6.55
C THR A 43 -30.00 50.26 7.60
N ALA A 44 -29.98 49.35 8.58
CA ALA A 44 -31.02 49.30 9.63
C ALA A 44 -30.95 50.49 10.60
N THR A 45 -29.76 51.05 10.87
CA THR A 45 -29.62 52.24 11.74
C THR A 45 -30.12 53.51 11.09
N SER A 46 -30.07 53.63 9.77
CA SER A 46 -30.58 54.83 9.06
C SER A 46 -32.13 54.95 9.08
N ASP A 47 -32.83 53.82 9.08
CA ASP A 47 -34.33 53.80 9.06
C ASP A 47 -34.95 54.26 10.37
N PHE A 48 -34.22 54.22 11.49
CA PHE A 48 -34.73 54.56 12.83
C PHE A 48 -34.02 55.78 13.45
N ALA A 49 -33.25 56.54 12.68
CA ALA A 49 -32.51 57.70 13.17
C ALA A 49 -33.46 58.70 13.86
N GLY A 50 -33.14 59.03 15.13
CA GLY A 50 -33.94 59.95 15.94
C GLY A 50 -35.23 59.36 16.48
N GLN A 51 -35.54 58.09 16.29
CA GLN A 51 -36.68 57.42 16.88
C GLN A 51 -36.30 56.69 18.18
N THR A 52 -37.20 56.59 19.11
CA THR A 52 -37.05 55.82 20.35
C THR A 52 -38.18 54.80 20.51
N MET A 53 -37.92 53.73 21.27
CA MET A 53 -38.89 52.66 21.58
C MET A 53 -40.19 53.23 22.22
N SER A 54 -41.33 52.66 21.88
CA SER A 54 -42.59 52.98 22.49
C SER A 54 -42.62 52.59 23.98
N LYS A 55 -43.43 53.30 24.80
CA LYS A 55 -43.60 52.97 26.21
C LYS A 55 -44.16 51.55 26.37
N GLY A 56 -43.68 50.78 27.34
CA GLY A 56 -44.13 49.42 27.64
C GLY A 56 -43.57 48.34 26.71
N VAL A 57 -42.55 48.64 25.94
CA VAL A 57 -41.80 47.63 25.11
C VAL A 57 -40.74 47.03 25.96
N LEU A 58 -40.73 45.69 26.02
CA LEU A 58 -39.66 44.89 26.65
C LEU A 58 -38.94 44.07 25.57
N ILE A 59 -37.65 43.79 25.80
CA ILE A 59 -36.88 42.79 25.09
C ILE A 59 -36.36 41.82 26.15
N GLU A 60 -36.75 40.55 26.05
CA GLU A 60 -36.42 39.51 27.06
C GLU A 60 -36.70 40.00 28.50
N GLY A 61 -37.88 40.58 28.73
CA GLY A 61 -38.30 41.11 30.02
C GLY A 61 -37.60 42.40 30.45
N THR A 62 -36.59 42.89 29.70
CA THR A 62 -35.89 44.14 29.99
C THR A 62 -36.65 45.33 29.37
N ASP A 63 -36.99 46.34 30.18
CA ASP A 63 -37.69 47.55 29.69
C ASP A 63 -36.74 48.38 28.82
N VAL A 64 -37.11 48.52 27.55
CA VAL A 64 -36.39 49.32 26.55
C VAL A 64 -37.19 50.58 26.15
N SER A 65 -38.21 50.95 26.90
CA SER A 65 -39.02 52.13 26.64
C SER A 65 -38.21 53.42 26.57
N GLY A 66 -38.33 54.17 25.48
CA GLY A 66 -37.61 55.43 25.25
C GLY A 66 -36.16 55.28 24.78
N MET A 67 -35.64 54.05 24.69
CA MET A 67 -34.29 53.76 24.13
C MET A 67 -34.25 53.96 22.62
N THR A 68 -33.12 54.37 22.11
CA THR A 68 -32.81 54.37 20.68
C THR A 68 -32.66 52.93 20.17
N PHE A 69 -32.54 52.77 18.85
CA PHE A 69 -32.27 51.45 18.24
C PHE A 69 -30.94 50.87 18.73
N GLU A 70 -29.91 51.71 18.80
CA GLU A 70 -28.57 51.33 19.23
C GLU A 70 -28.51 50.90 20.70
N GLU A 71 -29.22 51.64 21.59
CA GLU A 71 -29.32 51.31 23.02
C GLU A 71 -30.07 49.98 23.23
N ALA A 72 -31.16 49.75 22.51
CA ALA A 72 -31.89 48.50 22.57
C ALA A 72 -31.10 47.31 21.95
N ALA A 73 -30.30 47.54 20.91
CA ALA A 73 -29.42 46.55 20.38
C ALA A 73 -28.33 46.11 21.39
N GLN A 74 -27.81 47.08 22.18
CA GLN A 74 -26.88 46.76 23.29
C GLN A 74 -27.55 45.90 24.37
N VAL A 75 -28.85 46.10 24.65
CA VAL A 75 -29.58 45.22 25.58
C VAL A 75 -29.69 43.79 25.02
N ALA A 76 -29.94 43.67 23.73
CA ALA A 76 -29.99 42.36 23.06
C ALA A 76 -28.63 41.65 23.08
N ASP A 77 -27.54 42.38 22.81
CA ASP A 77 -26.17 41.83 22.87
C ASP A 77 -25.78 41.44 24.31
N ALA A 78 -26.13 42.27 25.32
CA ALA A 78 -25.91 41.92 26.72
C ALA A 78 -26.68 40.68 27.18
N TYR A 79 -27.82 40.38 26.54
CA TYR A 79 -28.52 39.12 26.77
C TYR A 79 -27.74 37.92 26.23
N ALA A 80 -27.20 38.01 25.03
CA ALA A 80 -26.38 36.94 24.45
C ALA A 80 -25.12 36.64 25.30
N GLU A 81 -24.52 37.69 25.90
CA GLU A 81 -23.35 37.54 26.77
C GLU A 81 -23.58 36.63 28.00
N LYS A 82 -24.85 36.48 28.46
CA LYS A 82 -25.19 35.59 29.57
C LYS A 82 -24.90 34.14 29.28
N PHE A 83 -24.82 33.75 28.00
CA PHE A 83 -24.65 32.38 27.55
C PHE A 83 -23.21 32.05 27.13
N LYS A 84 -22.25 32.96 27.26
CA LYS A 84 -20.86 32.76 26.88
C LYS A 84 -20.18 31.58 27.58
N ASP A 85 -20.56 31.27 28.81
CA ASP A 85 -20.00 30.20 29.63
C ASP A 85 -20.77 28.87 29.54
N VAL A 86 -21.91 28.84 28.81
CA VAL A 86 -22.66 27.61 28.55
C VAL A 86 -21.80 26.62 27.80
N THR A 87 -21.88 25.35 28.17
CA THR A 87 -21.06 24.29 27.59
C THR A 87 -21.84 23.47 26.59
N PHE A 88 -21.25 23.32 25.40
CA PHE A 88 -21.71 22.41 24.35
C PHE A 88 -20.73 21.23 24.24
N SER A 89 -21.22 20.01 24.49
CA SER A 89 -20.45 18.79 24.29
C SER A 89 -20.59 18.34 22.83
N LEU A 90 -19.55 18.55 22.02
CA LEU A 90 -19.50 18.18 20.60
C LEU A 90 -19.03 16.74 20.47
N ARG A 91 -19.89 15.81 20.03
CA ARG A 91 -19.68 14.36 20.09
C ARG A 91 -19.47 13.74 18.73
N VAL A 92 -18.68 12.65 18.71
CA VAL A 92 -18.55 11.74 17.56
C VAL A 92 -19.13 10.36 17.91
N PRO A 93 -19.44 9.49 16.91
CA PRO A 93 -20.17 8.23 17.12
C PRO A 93 -19.51 7.23 18.07
N ASP A 94 -18.20 7.29 18.27
CA ASP A 94 -17.47 6.41 19.18
C ASP A 94 -17.50 6.87 20.65
N GLY A 95 -18.28 7.91 20.97
CA GLY A 95 -18.50 8.44 22.31
C GLY A 95 -17.48 9.47 22.77
N ARG A 96 -16.44 9.78 22.00
CA ARG A 96 -15.52 10.89 22.30
C ARG A 96 -16.23 12.22 22.07
N SER A 97 -15.83 13.22 22.83
CA SER A 97 -16.38 14.57 22.73
C SER A 97 -15.33 15.63 23.07
N VAL A 98 -15.57 16.83 22.60
CA VAL A 98 -14.85 18.04 22.98
C VAL A 98 -15.86 19.06 23.47
N GLU A 99 -15.54 19.78 24.54
CA GLU A 99 -16.36 20.84 25.07
C GLU A 99 -16.05 22.17 24.37
N ALA A 100 -17.10 22.85 23.92
CA ALA A 100 -17.07 24.23 23.43
C ALA A 100 -17.84 25.12 24.39
N LYS A 101 -17.36 26.33 24.63
CA LYS A 101 -18.12 27.36 25.31
C LYS A 101 -18.95 28.17 24.32
N GLY A 102 -20.04 28.78 24.78
CA GLY A 102 -20.80 29.69 23.94
C GLY A 102 -19.98 30.82 23.33
N ALA A 103 -18.96 31.30 24.04
CA ALA A 103 -17.97 32.24 23.51
C ALA A 103 -17.20 31.70 22.31
N ASP A 104 -16.80 30.41 22.32
CA ASP A 104 -16.05 29.75 21.23
C ASP A 104 -16.91 29.64 19.97
N LEU A 105 -18.24 29.48 20.14
CA LEU A 105 -19.22 29.39 19.06
C LEU A 105 -19.71 30.76 18.59
N GLY A 106 -19.27 31.84 19.24
CA GLY A 106 -19.64 33.22 18.88
C GLY A 106 -21.16 33.45 18.94
N LEU A 107 -21.75 33.12 20.09
CA LEU A 107 -23.19 33.38 20.30
C LEU A 107 -23.50 34.86 20.15
N LEU A 108 -24.52 35.17 19.38
CA LEU A 108 -25.01 36.51 19.07
C LEU A 108 -26.49 36.56 19.40
N SER A 109 -26.99 37.75 19.82
CA SER A 109 -28.41 38.05 19.67
C SER A 109 -28.74 37.92 18.17
N GLY A 110 -29.76 37.13 17.83
CA GLY A 110 -30.20 37.03 16.42
C GLY A 110 -30.31 38.42 15.82
N ASP A 111 -30.13 38.51 14.51
CA ASP A 111 -30.14 39.78 13.78
C ASP A 111 -31.09 40.81 14.41
N ASN A 112 -30.80 42.08 14.17
CA ASN A 112 -31.54 43.21 14.70
C ASN A 112 -33.07 43.19 14.40
N GLU A 113 -33.61 42.11 13.81
CA GLU A 113 -35.04 42.00 13.48
C GLU A 113 -35.95 42.12 14.70
N VAL A 114 -35.57 41.53 15.84
CA VAL A 114 -36.36 41.65 17.07
C VAL A 114 -36.35 43.09 17.55
N VAL A 115 -35.19 43.75 17.55
CA VAL A 115 -35.04 45.15 17.90
C VAL A 115 -35.81 46.02 16.91
N GLN A 116 -35.80 45.73 15.62
CA GLN A 116 -36.60 46.42 14.59
C GLN A 116 -38.08 46.21 14.80
N ARG A 117 -38.54 45.00 15.11
CA ARG A 117 -39.95 44.72 15.42
C ARG A 117 -40.42 45.48 16.66
N ALA A 118 -39.60 45.48 17.71
CA ALA A 118 -39.83 46.23 18.93
C ALA A 118 -39.91 47.74 18.64
N MET A 119 -38.97 48.27 17.80
CA MET A 119 -38.94 49.67 17.39
C MET A 119 -40.20 50.09 16.59
N ARG A 120 -40.73 49.18 15.76
CA ARG A 120 -41.95 49.40 14.96
C ARG A 120 -43.21 49.27 15.76
N TYR A 121 -43.22 48.70 16.99
CA TYR A 121 -44.41 48.49 17.81
C TYR A 121 -45.10 49.78 18.14
N GLY A 122 -46.39 49.85 17.83
CA GLY A 122 -47.26 51.05 18.04
C GLY A 122 -46.98 52.19 17.05
N LYS A 123 -45.99 52.08 16.14
CA LYS A 123 -45.67 53.14 15.17
C LYS A 123 -46.04 52.77 13.73
N THR A 124 -46.02 51.47 13.41
CA THR A 124 -46.32 50.94 12.08
C THR A 124 -47.56 50.05 12.13
N GLY A 125 -48.13 49.71 10.97
CA GLY A 125 -49.35 48.93 10.84
C GLY A 125 -50.61 49.85 10.61
N ASN A 126 -51.76 49.21 10.62
CA ASN A 126 -52.99 49.94 10.39
C ASN A 126 -53.34 50.85 11.59
N PRO A 127 -54.23 51.91 11.42
CA PRO A 127 -54.54 52.83 12.48
C PRO A 127 -55.16 52.21 13.76
N LEU A 128 -55.90 51.10 13.61
CA LEU A 128 -56.48 50.37 14.74
C LEU A 128 -55.39 49.62 15.55
N GLU A 129 -54.46 48.98 14.91
CA GLU A 129 -53.30 48.28 15.55
C GLU A 129 -52.44 49.25 16.34
N ARG A 130 -52.10 50.38 15.75
CA ARG A 130 -51.36 51.46 16.43
C ARG A 130 -52.15 52.02 17.63
N TYR A 131 -53.46 52.29 17.47
CA TYR A 131 -54.30 52.74 18.56
C TYR A 131 -54.36 51.73 19.70
N LEU A 132 -54.57 50.44 19.39
CA LEU A 132 -54.62 49.38 20.40
C LEU A 132 -53.27 49.21 21.12
N ALA A 133 -52.13 49.30 20.42
CA ALA A 133 -50.82 49.25 21.03
C ALA A 133 -50.62 50.42 22.04
N ILE A 134 -50.98 51.62 21.66
CA ILE A 134 -50.91 52.79 22.54
C ILE A 134 -51.85 52.62 23.76
N LYS A 135 -53.08 52.19 23.56
CA LYS A 135 -54.02 51.95 24.66
C LYS A 135 -53.60 50.89 25.64
N ARG A 136 -52.97 49.81 25.15
CA ARG A 136 -52.34 48.76 26.01
C ARG A 136 -51.24 49.37 26.87
N SER A 137 -50.36 50.14 26.26
CA SER A 137 -49.27 50.82 26.96
C SER A 137 -49.77 51.81 28.01
N GLU A 138 -50.82 52.61 27.70
CA GLU A 138 -51.44 53.51 28.64
C GLU A 138 -52.09 52.76 29.82
N ALA A 139 -52.62 51.55 29.59
CA ALA A 139 -53.18 50.68 30.61
C ALA A 139 -52.10 49.92 31.43
N GLY A 140 -50.81 50.20 31.21
CA GLY A 140 -49.69 49.54 31.89
C GLY A 140 -49.40 48.12 31.41
N GLN A 141 -49.95 47.70 30.25
CA GLN A 141 -49.62 46.41 29.63
C GLN A 141 -48.33 46.52 28.84
N THR A 142 -47.49 45.53 28.98
CA THR A 142 -46.18 45.43 28.27
C THR A 142 -46.30 44.55 27.05
N ALA A 143 -45.46 44.82 26.05
CA ALA A 143 -45.22 43.96 24.89
C ALA A 143 -43.77 43.46 24.95
N ASP A 144 -43.63 42.19 25.25
CA ASP A 144 -42.30 41.54 25.32
C ASP A 144 -41.93 40.92 23.99
N PHE A 145 -40.70 41.13 23.55
CA PHE A 145 -40.11 40.64 22.31
C PHE A 145 -38.99 39.65 22.65
N PRO A 146 -39.28 38.36 22.60
CA PRO A 146 -38.24 37.34 22.88
C PRO A 146 -37.15 37.37 21.81
N LEU A 147 -35.90 37.20 22.25
CA LEU A 147 -34.72 37.11 21.39
C LEU A 147 -34.48 35.66 20.96
N SER A 148 -34.14 35.49 19.72
CA SER A 148 -33.56 34.24 19.23
C SER A 148 -32.03 34.36 19.25
N LEU A 149 -31.35 33.45 19.91
CA LEU A 149 -29.89 33.39 19.87
C LEU A 149 -29.42 32.66 18.60
N ARG A 150 -28.32 33.11 18.06
CA ARG A 150 -27.65 32.49 16.88
C ARG A 150 -26.18 32.31 17.17
N ALA A 151 -25.54 31.37 16.50
CA ALA A 151 -24.10 31.22 16.49
C ALA A 151 -23.49 31.78 15.21
N ASP A 152 -22.31 32.37 15.31
CA ASP A 152 -21.55 32.82 14.15
C ASP A 152 -20.98 31.61 13.39
N TYR A 153 -21.51 31.36 12.19
CA TYR A 153 -21.07 30.22 11.37
C TYR A 153 -19.56 30.21 11.15
N THR A 154 -18.93 31.35 10.91
CA THR A 154 -17.48 31.43 10.65
C THR A 154 -16.68 31.02 11.87
N LYS A 155 -17.09 31.50 13.07
CA LYS A 155 -16.45 31.11 14.33
C LYS A 155 -16.67 29.64 14.64
N VAL A 156 -17.91 29.15 14.49
CA VAL A 156 -18.24 27.74 14.69
C VAL A 156 -17.41 26.84 13.75
N ASN A 157 -17.35 27.19 12.46
CA ASN A 157 -16.57 26.40 11.49
C ASN A 157 -15.09 26.38 11.86
N SER A 158 -14.52 27.55 12.17
CA SER A 158 -13.09 27.63 12.58
C SER A 158 -12.82 26.85 13.88
N TYR A 159 -13.75 26.89 14.83
CA TYR A 159 -13.63 26.10 16.06
C TYR A 159 -13.67 24.59 15.75
N VAL A 160 -14.65 24.13 14.95
CA VAL A 160 -14.75 22.72 14.57
C VAL A 160 -13.52 22.25 13.78
N GLU A 161 -13.01 23.07 12.84
CA GLU A 161 -11.74 22.79 12.14
C GLU A 161 -10.56 22.59 13.11
N SER A 162 -10.50 23.39 14.17
CA SER A 162 -9.42 23.31 15.16
C SER A 162 -9.46 22.02 15.99
N ILE A 163 -10.66 21.50 16.30
CA ILE A 163 -10.85 20.29 17.12
C ILE A 163 -10.93 19.00 16.29
N ALA A 164 -11.28 19.07 15.01
CA ALA A 164 -11.47 17.90 14.13
C ALA A 164 -10.26 16.93 14.13
N PRO A 165 -8.98 17.37 14.12
CA PRO A 165 -7.84 16.48 14.22
C PRO A 165 -7.80 15.63 15.49
N SER A 166 -8.26 16.17 16.64
CA SER A 166 -8.27 15.45 17.91
C SER A 166 -9.38 14.39 17.99
N LEU A 167 -10.42 14.54 17.18
CA LEU A 167 -11.54 13.62 17.07
C LEU A 167 -11.38 12.61 15.91
N LYS A 168 -10.35 12.77 15.07
CA LYS A 168 -10.07 11.84 13.98
C LYS A 168 -9.60 10.50 14.53
N THR A 169 -10.06 9.42 13.88
CA THR A 169 -9.50 8.07 14.04
C THR A 169 -9.24 7.49 12.67
N ASP A 170 -8.03 6.99 12.45
CA ASP A 170 -7.73 6.26 11.22
C ASP A 170 -8.31 4.84 11.31
N VAL A 171 -8.89 4.37 10.20
CA VAL A 171 -9.39 3.00 10.13
C VAL A 171 -8.25 2.00 10.27
N LYS A 172 -8.48 0.96 11.07
CA LYS A 172 -7.60 -0.22 11.13
C LYS A 172 -8.44 -1.41 10.72
N ASP A 173 -7.98 -2.12 9.70
CA ASP A 173 -8.67 -3.32 9.22
C ASP A 173 -8.62 -4.44 10.27
N ASN A 174 -9.59 -5.36 10.21
CA ASN A 174 -9.52 -6.61 10.94
C ASN A 174 -8.28 -7.38 10.47
N ASP A 175 -7.57 -8.07 11.35
CA ASP A 175 -6.31 -8.72 11.03
C ASP A 175 -6.22 -10.13 11.62
N LEU A 176 -5.26 -10.91 11.14
CA LEU A 176 -4.87 -12.19 11.69
C LEU A 176 -3.38 -12.18 12.02
N LYS A 177 -3.04 -12.69 13.19
CA LYS A 177 -1.67 -12.98 13.58
C LYS A 177 -1.51 -14.47 13.83
N ARG A 178 -0.37 -15.03 13.43
CA ARG A 178 -0.06 -16.41 13.73
C ARG A 178 0.94 -16.48 14.90
N GLU A 179 0.51 -17.04 16.02
CA GLU A 179 1.31 -17.17 17.23
C GLU A 179 1.29 -18.64 17.69
N ASN A 180 2.47 -19.22 17.94
CA ASN A 180 2.61 -20.60 18.39
C ASN A 180 1.81 -21.61 17.53
N GLY A 181 1.78 -21.40 16.21
CA GLY A 181 1.08 -22.26 15.26
C GLY A 181 -0.44 -22.08 15.20
N LYS A 182 -1.02 -21.13 15.95
CA LYS A 182 -2.45 -20.81 15.96
C LYS A 182 -2.72 -19.42 15.41
N PHE A 183 -3.87 -19.25 14.77
CA PHE A 183 -4.34 -17.93 14.34
C PHE A 183 -5.05 -17.22 15.48
N VAL A 184 -4.74 -15.94 15.64
CA VAL A 184 -5.39 -15.01 16.58
C VAL A 184 -6.02 -13.90 15.74
N PHE A 185 -7.33 -13.75 15.87
CA PHE A 185 -8.08 -12.65 15.25
C PHE A 185 -7.81 -11.35 16.01
N ILE A 186 -7.55 -10.28 15.26
CA ILE A 186 -7.38 -8.92 15.76
C ILE A 186 -8.50 -8.08 15.20
N GLU A 187 -9.36 -7.57 16.11
CA GLU A 187 -10.47 -6.71 15.72
C GLU A 187 -9.95 -5.34 15.28
N GLY A 188 -10.45 -4.88 14.14
CA GLY A 188 -10.14 -3.59 13.58
C GLY A 188 -10.85 -2.45 14.31
N THR A 189 -10.54 -1.23 13.94
CA THR A 189 -11.15 -0.02 14.52
C THR A 189 -11.74 0.82 13.40
N PRO A 190 -13.03 1.22 13.48
CA PRO A 190 -13.60 2.14 12.51
C PRO A 190 -12.84 3.46 12.43
N GLY A 191 -12.65 3.96 11.24
CA GLY A 191 -12.16 5.30 11.00
C GLY A 191 -13.28 6.33 11.18
N VAL A 192 -12.99 7.44 11.84
CA VAL A 192 -13.94 8.56 12.03
C VAL A 192 -13.26 9.83 11.55
N THR A 193 -13.95 10.59 10.71
CA THR A 193 -13.49 11.91 10.25
C THR A 193 -14.65 12.89 10.36
N VAL A 194 -14.43 14.00 11.05
CA VAL A 194 -15.41 15.08 11.18
C VAL A 194 -15.45 15.89 9.87
N ASP A 195 -16.67 16.25 9.43
CA ASP A 195 -16.88 17.26 8.39
C ASP A 195 -17.12 18.62 9.07
N PRO A 196 -16.16 19.55 9.05
CA PRO A 196 -16.29 20.81 9.79
C PRO A 196 -17.44 21.68 9.27
N ALA A 197 -17.59 21.77 7.95
CA ALA A 197 -18.59 22.67 7.35
C ALA A 197 -20.01 22.21 7.63
N GLN A 198 -20.30 20.91 7.46
CA GLN A 198 -21.61 20.35 7.77
C GLN A 198 -21.89 20.35 9.27
N SER A 199 -20.88 20.08 10.10
CA SER A 199 -21.00 20.16 11.56
C SER A 199 -21.31 21.58 12.02
N ALA A 200 -20.62 22.58 11.46
CA ALA A 200 -20.90 24.01 11.76
C ALA A 200 -22.33 24.40 11.40
N ALA A 201 -22.78 23.98 10.22
CA ALA A 201 -24.17 24.23 9.80
C ALA A 201 -25.19 23.59 10.76
N ALA A 202 -24.94 22.34 11.19
CA ALA A 202 -25.81 21.64 12.14
C ALA A 202 -25.80 22.30 13.53
N ILE A 203 -24.65 22.77 14.02
CA ILE A 203 -24.55 23.49 15.30
C ILE A 203 -25.32 24.80 15.23
N VAL A 204 -25.14 25.58 14.15
CA VAL A 204 -25.84 26.87 13.96
C VAL A 204 -27.34 26.64 13.90
N ASP A 205 -27.81 25.65 13.15
CA ASP A 205 -29.22 25.30 13.04
C ASP A 205 -29.81 24.87 14.40
N TYR A 206 -29.11 24.02 15.14
CA TYR A 206 -29.53 23.58 16.47
C TYR A 206 -29.70 24.77 17.44
N ILE A 207 -28.70 25.68 17.48
CA ILE A 207 -28.74 26.87 18.36
C ILE A 207 -29.88 27.79 17.98
N ALA A 208 -30.15 27.96 16.69
CA ALA A 208 -31.21 28.87 16.22
C ALA A 208 -32.63 28.35 16.47
N HIS A 209 -32.85 27.02 16.45
CA HIS A 209 -34.21 26.46 16.39
C HIS A 209 -34.57 25.49 17.52
N SER A 210 -33.56 24.89 18.20
CA SER A 210 -33.81 23.78 19.13
C SER A 210 -33.19 23.96 20.52
N TRP A 211 -32.28 24.91 20.68
CA TRP A 211 -31.59 25.12 21.95
C TRP A 211 -32.44 25.90 22.97
N ASP A 212 -32.41 25.43 24.20
CA ASP A 212 -33.20 25.98 25.32
C ASP A 212 -32.41 26.90 26.27
N GLY A 213 -31.15 27.23 25.93
CA GLY A 213 -30.27 28.07 26.72
C GLY A 213 -29.45 27.33 27.79
N ALA A 214 -29.60 26.01 27.95
CA ALA A 214 -28.84 25.20 28.88
C ALA A 214 -27.65 24.50 28.23
N ASN A 215 -26.78 23.85 29.06
CA ASN A 215 -25.71 22.98 28.55
C ASN A 215 -26.33 21.90 27.66
N ALA A 216 -25.72 21.67 26.49
CA ALA A 216 -26.24 20.77 25.48
C ALA A 216 -25.16 19.81 24.92
N SER A 217 -25.64 18.73 24.32
CA SER A 217 -24.76 17.82 23.55
C SER A 217 -25.21 17.85 22.09
N ILE A 218 -24.25 18.00 21.19
CA ILE A 218 -24.47 18.06 19.74
C ILE A 218 -23.60 17.01 19.07
N ASP A 219 -24.23 16.17 18.24
CA ASP A 219 -23.51 15.19 17.45
C ASP A 219 -22.94 15.88 16.20
N LEU A 220 -21.62 15.76 16.01
CA LEU A 220 -20.93 16.28 14.83
C LEU A 220 -21.24 15.42 13.61
N VAL A 221 -21.26 16.04 12.44
CA VAL A 221 -21.39 15.34 11.18
C VAL A 221 -20.06 14.65 10.87
N THR A 222 -20.10 13.33 10.70
CA THR A 222 -18.90 12.51 10.53
C THR A 222 -19.03 11.54 9.37
N THR A 223 -17.90 11.25 8.74
CA THR A 223 -17.76 10.09 7.84
C THR A 223 -17.14 8.95 8.64
N VAL A 224 -17.83 7.80 8.68
CA VAL A 224 -17.35 6.58 9.34
C VAL A 224 -16.96 5.56 8.27
N VAL A 225 -15.69 5.12 8.30
CA VAL A 225 -15.17 4.06 7.43
C VAL A 225 -15.03 2.78 8.25
N GLN A 226 -15.76 1.74 7.85
CA GLN A 226 -15.71 0.45 8.55
C GLN A 226 -14.42 -0.31 8.22
N PRO A 227 -13.86 -1.08 9.18
CA PRO A 227 -12.74 -1.99 8.94
C PRO A 227 -13.04 -2.97 7.81
N ARG A 228 -12.06 -3.22 6.95
CA ARG A 228 -12.12 -4.31 5.96
C ARG A 228 -11.96 -5.65 6.66
N GLY A 229 -12.44 -6.70 6.00
CA GLY A 229 -12.30 -8.09 6.44
C GLY A 229 -13.48 -8.54 7.31
N ASP A 230 -14.23 -9.50 6.78
CA ASP A 230 -15.29 -10.19 7.51
C ASP A 230 -14.69 -11.04 8.63
N ALA A 231 -15.12 -10.83 9.87
CA ALA A 231 -14.59 -11.51 11.06
C ALA A 231 -14.77 -13.04 10.99
N GLU A 232 -15.90 -13.53 10.49
CA GLU A 232 -16.16 -14.97 10.38
C GLU A 232 -15.31 -15.61 9.29
N LYS A 233 -15.12 -14.93 8.15
CA LYS A 233 -14.21 -15.38 7.11
C LYS A 233 -12.74 -15.39 7.58
N LEU A 234 -12.33 -14.42 8.38
CA LEU A 234 -10.99 -14.39 8.97
C LEU A 234 -10.77 -15.54 9.96
N LYS A 235 -11.73 -15.80 10.83
CA LYS A 235 -11.68 -16.94 11.78
C LYS A 235 -11.71 -18.31 11.08
N ALA A 236 -12.21 -18.37 9.84
CA ALA A 236 -12.20 -19.59 9.04
C ALA A 236 -10.82 -19.93 8.44
N VAL A 237 -9.85 -18.97 8.46
CA VAL A 237 -8.48 -19.18 7.97
C VAL A 237 -7.73 -20.10 8.93
N LYS A 238 -7.55 -21.37 8.54
CA LYS A 238 -6.86 -22.39 9.36
C LYS A 238 -6.23 -23.50 8.54
N ASP A 239 -6.66 -23.67 7.28
CA ASP A 239 -6.27 -24.78 6.43
C ASP A 239 -5.04 -24.41 5.60
N VAL A 240 -4.17 -25.40 5.32
CA VAL A 240 -3.04 -25.23 4.39
C VAL A 240 -3.57 -25.40 2.97
N LEU A 241 -3.63 -24.30 2.21
CA LEU A 241 -4.04 -24.34 0.80
C LEU A 241 -2.91 -24.74 -0.15
N GLY A 242 -1.69 -24.34 0.18
CA GLY A 242 -0.49 -24.67 -0.59
C GLY A 242 0.78 -24.42 0.21
N THR A 243 1.77 -25.29 0.04
CA THR A 243 3.06 -25.15 0.69
C THR A 243 4.17 -25.59 -0.25
N TYR A 244 5.34 -24.98 -0.12
CA TYR A 244 6.53 -25.36 -0.87
C TYR A 244 7.81 -25.01 -0.12
N THR A 245 8.84 -25.83 -0.32
CA THR A 245 10.16 -25.65 0.31
C THR A 245 11.25 -25.75 -0.75
N THR A 246 12.23 -24.86 -0.68
CA THR A 246 13.49 -24.99 -1.44
C THR A 246 14.69 -24.96 -0.51
N ASN A 247 15.76 -25.64 -0.92
CA ASN A 247 16.99 -25.76 -0.14
C ASN A 247 18.07 -24.81 -0.68
N TYR A 248 18.88 -24.24 0.23
CA TYR A 248 20.05 -23.43 -0.07
C TYR A 248 21.27 -23.84 0.77
N TYR A 249 21.37 -25.15 1.03
CA TYR A 249 22.52 -25.72 1.74
C TYR A 249 23.83 -25.32 1.07
N GLY A 250 24.87 -25.03 1.86
CA GLY A 250 26.17 -24.60 1.36
C GLY A 250 26.25 -23.16 0.87
N SER A 251 25.17 -22.38 0.97
CA SER A 251 25.18 -20.96 0.57
C SER A 251 26.08 -20.11 1.48
N THR A 252 26.61 -19.01 0.93
CA THR A 252 27.40 -18.02 1.67
C THR A 252 26.55 -17.34 2.76
N VAL A 253 27.21 -16.71 3.72
CA VAL A 253 26.53 -15.97 4.81
C VAL A 253 25.64 -14.86 4.23
N GLY A 254 26.14 -14.09 3.27
CA GLY A 254 25.37 -13.02 2.63
C GLY A 254 24.09 -13.53 1.95
N ARG A 255 24.20 -14.65 1.20
CA ARG A 255 23.04 -15.27 0.54
C ARG A 255 21.99 -15.78 1.54
N ARG A 256 22.43 -16.44 2.62
CA ARG A 256 21.52 -16.88 3.69
C ARG A 256 20.80 -15.70 4.34
N ASN A 257 21.56 -14.65 4.69
CA ASN A 257 20.98 -13.41 5.24
C ASN A 257 19.93 -12.84 4.30
N ASN A 258 20.20 -12.71 3.01
CA ASN A 258 19.27 -12.13 2.04
C ASN A 258 17.98 -12.94 1.91
N ILE A 259 18.06 -14.28 1.92
CA ILE A 259 16.91 -15.16 1.91
C ILE A 259 16.08 -14.96 3.20
N GLN A 260 16.71 -14.87 4.37
CA GLN A 260 16.03 -14.63 5.64
C GLN A 260 15.35 -13.25 5.68
N VAL A 261 16.03 -12.19 5.23
CA VAL A 261 15.46 -10.82 5.14
C VAL A 261 14.28 -10.78 4.18
N GLY A 262 14.43 -11.30 2.96
CA GLY A 262 13.35 -11.36 1.97
C GLY A 262 12.15 -12.15 2.47
N THR A 263 12.39 -13.30 3.11
CA THR A 263 11.32 -14.12 3.70
C THR A 263 10.59 -13.39 4.82
N LYS A 264 11.33 -12.74 5.73
CA LYS A 264 10.75 -11.95 6.83
C LYS A 264 9.83 -10.84 6.31
N ASN A 265 10.21 -10.16 5.24
CA ASN A 265 9.45 -9.06 4.67
C ASN A 265 8.13 -9.51 4.01
N VAL A 266 8.07 -10.75 3.54
CA VAL A 266 6.87 -11.37 2.94
C VAL A 266 6.03 -12.12 3.97
N ASN A 267 6.64 -12.60 5.04
CA ASN A 267 5.97 -13.34 6.11
C ASN A 267 4.91 -12.49 6.82
N GLY A 268 3.79 -13.10 7.19
CA GLY A 268 2.71 -12.46 7.95
C GLY A 268 1.78 -11.60 7.11
N LYS A 269 1.82 -11.68 5.78
CA LYS A 269 0.90 -10.93 4.91
C LYS A 269 -0.48 -11.57 4.92
N LEU A 270 -1.48 -10.80 5.36
CA LEU A 270 -2.89 -11.09 5.19
C LEU A 270 -3.36 -10.44 3.89
N MET A 271 -4.08 -11.20 3.06
CA MET A 271 -4.68 -10.71 1.82
C MET A 271 -6.17 -11.04 1.81
N TYR A 272 -7.00 -10.01 1.70
CA TYR A 272 -8.44 -10.17 1.52
C TYR A 272 -8.78 -10.63 0.10
N PRO A 273 -10.00 -11.14 -0.15
CA PRO A 273 -10.45 -11.44 -1.50
C PRO A 273 -10.26 -10.27 -2.46
N GLY A 274 -9.60 -10.52 -3.59
CA GLY A 274 -9.29 -9.53 -4.61
C GLY A 274 -7.99 -8.75 -4.42
N ASP A 275 -7.36 -8.81 -3.24
CA ASP A 275 -6.07 -8.15 -3.01
C ASP A 275 -4.96 -8.76 -3.88
N THR A 276 -4.03 -7.92 -4.31
CA THR A 276 -2.82 -8.33 -5.06
C THR A 276 -1.57 -8.07 -4.24
N LEU A 277 -0.57 -8.94 -4.36
CA LEU A 277 0.75 -8.77 -3.76
C LEU A 277 1.83 -8.76 -4.84
N SER A 278 2.59 -7.66 -4.92
CA SER A 278 3.87 -7.57 -5.62
C SER A 278 4.96 -8.05 -4.69
N VAL A 279 5.63 -9.12 -5.05
CA VAL A 279 6.66 -9.75 -4.20
C VAL A 279 7.92 -8.89 -4.16
N SER A 280 8.28 -8.25 -5.29
CA SER A 280 9.40 -7.31 -5.32
C SER A 280 9.18 -6.12 -4.39
N THR A 281 7.96 -5.54 -4.39
CA THR A 281 7.58 -4.45 -3.48
C THR A 281 7.57 -4.91 -2.02
N ALA A 282 7.03 -6.09 -1.74
CA ALA A 282 6.97 -6.63 -0.36
C ALA A 282 8.37 -6.87 0.22
N MET A 283 9.33 -7.29 -0.60
CA MET A 283 10.72 -7.49 -0.19
C MET A 283 11.50 -6.18 0.03
N GLN A 284 10.94 -5.03 -0.33
CA GLN A 284 11.58 -3.71 -0.27
C GLN A 284 12.82 -3.58 -1.19
N LYS A 285 13.41 -2.40 -1.26
CA LYS A 285 14.65 -2.17 -2.02
C LYS A 285 15.82 -2.94 -1.40
N ARG A 286 16.69 -3.49 -2.25
CA ARG A 286 17.86 -4.28 -1.86
C ARG A 286 19.00 -3.35 -1.50
N THR A 287 18.96 -2.82 -0.29
CA THR A 287 20.00 -1.90 0.24
C THR A 287 20.52 -2.44 1.57
N VAL A 288 21.68 -1.95 1.98
CA VAL A 288 22.29 -2.32 3.27
C VAL A 288 21.41 -1.86 4.44
N GLU A 289 20.74 -0.70 4.30
CA GLU A 289 19.83 -0.16 5.31
C GLU A 289 18.63 -1.08 5.54
N ASN A 290 18.17 -1.78 4.50
CA ASN A 290 17.11 -2.78 4.58
C ASN A 290 17.61 -4.16 5.01
N GLY A 291 18.90 -4.28 5.37
CA GLY A 291 19.52 -5.49 5.90
C GLY A 291 20.03 -6.47 4.84
N TYR A 292 20.09 -6.09 3.56
CA TYR A 292 20.64 -6.93 2.51
C TYR A 292 22.16 -6.83 2.45
N MET A 293 22.79 -7.94 2.04
CA MET A 293 24.24 -8.12 1.90
C MET A 293 24.60 -8.43 0.45
N GLU A 294 25.85 -8.23 0.08
CA GLU A 294 26.38 -8.73 -1.16
C GLU A 294 26.43 -10.26 -1.16
N ALA A 295 26.02 -10.83 -2.25
CA ALA A 295 26.09 -12.26 -2.52
C ALA A 295 25.98 -12.53 -4.02
N SER A 296 26.41 -13.71 -4.45
CA SER A 296 26.37 -14.09 -5.85
C SER A 296 24.95 -14.08 -6.41
N ALA A 297 24.77 -13.38 -7.51
CA ALA A 297 23.54 -13.26 -8.29
C ALA A 297 23.85 -13.55 -9.77
N TYR A 298 22.82 -13.94 -10.53
CA TYR A 298 22.93 -14.09 -11.98
C TYR A 298 22.54 -12.78 -12.66
N GLU A 299 23.48 -12.17 -13.37
CA GLU A 299 23.28 -10.96 -14.15
C GLU A 299 23.88 -11.12 -15.55
N ASN A 300 23.09 -10.87 -16.60
CA ASN A 300 23.51 -10.92 -18.01
C ASN A 300 24.25 -12.21 -18.45
N GLY A 301 23.94 -13.37 -17.83
CA GLY A 301 24.55 -14.64 -18.16
C GLY A 301 25.82 -14.94 -17.38
N ALA A 302 26.19 -14.10 -16.42
CA ALA A 302 27.36 -14.30 -15.55
C ALA A 302 26.93 -14.30 -14.07
N THR A 303 27.79 -14.89 -13.24
CA THR A 303 27.67 -14.79 -11.79
C THR A 303 28.42 -13.55 -11.32
N VAL A 304 27.73 -12.62 -10.68
CA VAL A 304 28.29 -11.40 -10.11
C VAL A 304 27.89 -11.26 -8.65
N ASP A 305 28.69 -10.57 -7.86
CA ASP A 305 28.30 -10.24 -6.50
C ASP A 305 27.45 -8.95 -6.52
N ALA A 306 26.22 -9.05 -5.98
CA ALA A 306 25.26 -7.95 -5.93
C ALA A 306 24.47 -7.97 -4.62
N LEU A 307 24.01 -6.81 -4.21
CA LEU A 307 23.12 -6.68 -3.04
C LEU A 307 21.82 -7.48 -3.29
N GLY A 308 21.46 -8.31 -2.34
CA GLY A 308 20.25 -9.12 -2.43
C GLY A 308 20.40 -10.42 -3.23
N GLY A 309 21.63 -10.88 -3.57
CA GLY A 309 21.82 -12.20 -4.19
C GLY A 309 21.12 -13.29 -3.38
N GLY A 310 20.25 -14.10 -4.03
CA GLY A 310 19.44 -15.15 -3.42
C GLY A 310 17.93 -14.86 -3.28
N ILE A 311 17.48 -13.63 -3.40
CA ILE A 311 16.05 -13.26 -3.22
C ILE A 311 15.09 -13.91 -4.23
N CYS A 312 15.54 -14.20 -5.45
CA CYS A 312 14.75 -14.93 -6.43
C CYS A 312 14.34 -16.33 -5.94
N GLN A 313 15.12 -16.92 -5.03
CA GLN A 313 14.73 -18.20 -4.42
C GLN A 313 13.55 -18.02 -3.47
N VAL A 314 13.45 -16.89 -2.74
CA VAL A 314 12.29 -16.53 -1.91
C VAL A 314 11.04 -16.37 -2.78
N SER A 315 11.14 -15.59 -3.87
CA SER A 315 10.07 -15.41 -4.85
C SER A 315 9.60 -16.74 -5.47
N THR A 316 10.55 -17.57 -5.90
CA THR A 316 10.27 -18.88 -6.50
C THR A 316 9.60 -19.84 -5.51
N THR A 317 10.04 -19.86 -4.26
CA THR A 317 9.43 -20.73 -3.23
C THR A 317 7.99 -20.29 -2.95
N LEU A 318 7.76 -18.98 -2.82
CA LEU A 318 6.42 -18.44 -2.65
C LEU A 318 5.52 -18.73 -3.87
N TYR A 319 6.06 -18.55 -5.10
CA TYR A 319 5.34 -18.87 -6.33
C TYR A 319 4.81 -20.30 -6.32
N ASN A 320 5.64 -21.26 -5.94
CA ASN A 320 5.25 -22.66 -5.87
C ASN A 320 4.22 -22.95 -4.78
N ALA A 321 4.22 -22.23 -3.66
CA ALA A 321 3.17 -22.32 -2.66
C ALA A 321 1.84 -21.72 -3.17
N VAL A 322 1.92 -20.57 -3.85
CA VAL A 322 0.77 -19.83 -4.42
C VAL A 322 0.03 -20.66 -5.49
N ILE A 323 0.77 -21.26 -6.44
CA ILE A 323 0.12 -22.06 -7.49
C ILE A 323 -0.50 -23.34 -6.94
N ARG A 324 0.04 -23.93 -5.85
CA ARG A 324 -0.57 -25.08 -5.14
C ARG A 324 -1.80 -24.69 -4.34
N ALA A 325 -1.86 -23.45 -3.87
CA ALA A 325 -3.07 -22.84 -3.33
C ALA A 325 -4.09 -22.47 -4.41
N GLU A 326 -3.76 -22.66 -5.69
CA GLU A 326 -4.59 -22.33 -6.87
C GLU A 326 -5.00 -20.86 -6.94
N LEU A 327 -4.18 -19.95 -6.43
CA LEU A 327 -4.40 -18.53 -6.54
C LEU A 327 -4.00 -18.00 -7.92
N GLU A 328 -4.56 -16.86 -8.30
CA GLU A 328 -4.31 -16.25 -9.61
C GLU A 328 -2.89 -15.66 -9.67
N VAL A 329 -2.09 -16.11 -10.63
CA VAL A 329 -0.80 -15.51 -10.98
C VAL A 329 -1.05 -14.37 -11.98
N VAL A 330 -0.81 -13.14 -11.56
CA VAL A 330 -1.01 -11.93 -12.39
C VAL A 330 0.23 -11.65 -13.24
N GLU A 331 1.43 -11.78 -12.64
CA GLU A 331 2.71 -11.59 -13.32
C GLU A 331 3.72 -12.62 -12.84
N ARG A 332 4.45 -13.22 -13.77
CA ARG A 332 5.56 -14.12 -13.49
C ARG A 332 6.54 -14.11 -14.66
N SER A 333 7.82 -13.99 -14.36
CA SER A 333 8.89 -14.12 -15.35
C SER A 333 9.85 -15.25 -14.97
N PRO A 334 10.32 -16.07 -15.93
CA PRO A 334 11.40 -17.01 -15.67
C PRO A 334 12.74 -16.30 -15.54
N HIS A 335 13.72 -16.99 -14.94
CA HIS A 335 15.11 -16.56 -15.06
C HIS A 335 15.59 -16.65 -16.52
N SER A 336 16.67 -15.96 -16.83
CA SER A 336 17.30 -16.05 -18.16
C SER A 336 18.03 -17.37 -18.37
N MET A 337 18.48 -18.02 -17.27
CA MET A 337 19.13 -19.33 -17.23
C MET A 337 18.46 -20.19 -16.18
N THR A 338 18.60 -21.50 -16.23
CA THR A 338 18.06 -22.41 -15.21
C THR A 338 18.67 -22.16 -13.84
N VAL A 339 17.90 -22.38 -12.81
CA VAL A 339 18.34 -22.35 -11.40
C VAL A 339 18.32 -23.77 -10.83
N SER A 340 19.18 -24.04 -9.86
CA SER A 340 19.40 -25.42 -9.36
C SER A 340 18.42 -25.85 -8.25
N TYR A 341 17.62 -24.94 -7.71
CA TYR A 341 16.75 -25.20 -6.56
C TYR A 341 15.29 -25.55 -6.91
N VAL A 342 14.93 -25.47 -8.19
CA VAL A 342 13.65 -25.95 -8.75
C VAL A 342 13.86 -26.47 -10.17
N GLU A 343 12.93 -27.30 -10.64
CA GLU A 343 12.88 -27.74 -12.05
C GLU A 343 12.52 -26.58 -12.98
N PRO A 344 12.87 -26.67 -14.28
CA PRO A 344 12.51 -25.66 -15.28
C PRO A 344 11.01 -25.34 -15.29
N SER A 345 10.66 -24.08 -15.51
CA SER A 345 9.28 -23.53 -15.47
C SER A 345 8.62 -23.45 -14.09
N MET A 346 9.30 -23.90 -13.03
CA MET A 346 8.85 -23.75 -11.64
C MET A 346 9.44 -22.53 -10.95
N ASP A 347 10.23 -21.73 -11.62
CA ASP A 347 10.87 -20.53 -11.08
C ASP A 347 10.03 -19.26 -11.30
N ALA A 348 10.27 -18.24 -10.46
CA ALA A 348 9.73 -16.89 -10.60
C ALA A 348 10.84 -15.88 -10.24
N ALA A 349 11.45 -15.30 -11.28
CA ALA A 349 12.52 -14.32 -11.14
C ALA A 349 11.96 -12.94 -10.80
N ILE A 350 12.66 -12.20 -9.94
CA ILE A 350 12.40 -10.80 -9.65
C ILE A 350 13.66 -9.96 -9.89
N SER A 351 13.45 -8.74 -10.40
CA SER A 351 14.51 -7.77 -10.65
C SER A 351 13.92 -6.38 -10.62
N ASP A 352 14.53 -5.45 -9.92
CA ASP A 352 13.99 -4.13 -9.65
C ASP A 352 13.57 -3.40 -10.95
N GLY A 353 12.27 -3.12 -11.05
CA GLY A 353 11.67 -2.39 -12.17
C GLY A 353 11.61 -3.16 -13.51
N ILE A 354 12.07 -4.43 -13.56
CA ILE A 354 12.13 -5.22 -14.81
C ILE A 354 11.29 -6.48 -14.73
N LYS A 355 11.36 -7.23 -13.62
CA LYS A 355 10.63 -8.48 -13.41
C LYS A 355 10.03 -8.50 -12.02
N ASP A 356 8.77 -8.93 -11.94
CA ASP A 356 8.11 -9.17 -10.65
C ASP A 356 7.39 -10.52 -10.64
N PHE A 357 7.06 -10.96 -9.46
CA PHE A 357 6.06 -11.97 -9.22
C PHE A 357 4.88 -11.30 -8.51
N VAL A 358 3.75 -11.23 -9.20
CA VAL A 358 2.51 -10.64 -8.69
C VAL A 358 1.43 -11.69 -8.72
N PHE A 359 0.72 -11.85 -7.62
CA PHE A 359 -0.43 -12.75 -7.55
C PHE A 359 -1.59 -12.09 -6.82
N ARG A 360 -2.79 -12.63 -7.03
CA ARG A 360 -4.04 -12.15 -6.46
C ARG A 360 -4.67 -13.23 -5.59
N ASN A 361 -5.23 -12.83 -4.45
CA ASN A 361 -6.17 -13.69 -3.75
C ASN A 361 -7.48 -13.75 -4.55
N SER A 362 -7.60 -14.78 -5.38
CA SER A 362 -8.76 -15.04 -6.23
C SER A 362 -9.85 -15.89 -5.53
N SER A 363 -9.65 -16.20 -4.24
CA SER A 363 -10.64 -16.95 -3.44
C SER A 363 -11.67 -16.02 -2.77
N ASP A 364 -12.76 -16.61 -2.28
CA ASP A 364 -13.81 -15.88 -1.55
C ASP A 364 -13.46 -15.62 -0.06
N TYR A 365 -12.31 -16.13 0.40
CA TYR A 365 -11.84 -16.03 1.78
C TYR A 365 -10.50 -15.32 1.86
N PRO A 366 -10.18 -14.67 3.00
CA PRO A 366 -8.84 -14.16 3.25
C PRO A 366 -7.81 -15.30 3.22
N ILE A 367 -6.58 -14.96 2.83
CA ILE A 367 -5.43 -15.86 2.92
C ILE A 367 -4.33 -15.23 3.76
N PHE A 368 -3.54 -16.06 4.42
CA PHE A 368 -2.40 -15.65 5.22
C PHE A 368 -1.14 -16.35 4.71
N ILE A 369 -0.06 -15.60 4.53
CA ILE A 369 1.22 -16.09 4.03
C ILE A 369 2.17 -16.25 5.21
N GLU A 370 2.61 -17.47 5.49
CA GLU A 370 3.69 -17.76 6.42
C GLU A 370 4.96 -18.10 5.66
N GLY A 371 6.05 -17.39 5.95
CA GLY A 371 7.39 -17.65 5.42
C GLY A 371 8.36 -17.99 6.54
N VAL A 372 9.02 -19.12 6.45
CA VAL A 372 10.04 -19.57 7.41
C VAL A 372 11.33 -19.86 6.67
N ALA A 373 12.40 -19.12 7.00
CA ALA A 373 13.74 -19.35 6.49
C ALA A 373 14.64 -19.83 7.64
N GLY A 374 15.10 -21.07 7.54
CA GLY A 374 16.06 -21.69 8.46
C GLY A 374 17.51 -21.49 8.02
N GLU A 375 18.41 -22.38 8.45
CA GLU A 375 19.83 -22.34 8.09
C GLU A 375 20.11 -22.79 6.65
N SER A 376 19.26 -23.66 6.09
CA SER A 376 19.50 -24.31 4.80
C SER A 376 18.27 -24.43 3.90
N SER A 377 17.10 -24.01 4.36
CA SER A 377 15.86 -24.10 3.60
C SER A 377 14.93 -22.94 3.88
N VAL A 378 14.14 -22.58 2.88
CA VAL A 378 13.03 -21.64 2.99
C VAL A 378 11.74 -22.34 2.60
N THR A 379 10.71 -22.13 3.42
CA THR A 379 9.36 -22.68 3.23
C THR A 379 8.36 -21.53 3.22
N PHE A 380 7.45 -21.56 2.25
CA PHE A 380 6.24 -20.73 2.29
C PHE A 380 5.02 -21.62 2.40
N THR A 381 4.07 -21.18 3.22
CA THR A 381 2.75 -21.80 3.38
C THR A 381 1.68 -20.73 3.21
N VAL A 382 0.74 -21.00 2.33
CA VAL A 382 -0.48 -20.20 2.15
C VAL A 382 -1.59 -20.86 2.94
N TYR A 383 -2.07 -20.17 3.94
CA TYR A 383 -3.24 -20.58 4.73
C TYR A 383 -4.50 -19.88 4.24
N GLY A 384 -5.63 -20.54 4.40
CA GLY A 384 -6.94 -20.01 4.06
C GLY A 384 -8.07 -20.87 4.61
N HIS A 385 -9.21 -20.81 3.96
CA HIS A 385 -10.32 -21.72 4.18
C HIS A 385 -10.39 -22.69 3.00
N GLU A 386 -10.22 -24.01 3.26
CA GLU A 386 -10.24 -25.02 2.21
C GLU A 386 -11.68 -25.26 1.72
N THR A 387 -11.91 -24.95 0.47
CA THR A 387 -13.22 -25.13 -0.19
C THR A 387 -13.20 -26.23 -1.27
N ARG A 388 -12.02 -26.74 -1.59
CA ARG A 388 -11.85 -27.81 -2.59
C ARG A 388 -12.25 -29.16 -2.00
N PRO A 389 -12.83 -30.07 -2.79
CA PRO A 389 -13.15 -31.42 -2.31
C PRO A 389 -11.91 -32.14 -1.78
N ALA A 390 -12.04 -32.84 -0.65
CA ALA A 390 -10.92 -33.52 0.03
C ALA A 390 -10.24 -34.62 -0.82
N ASN A 391 -10.95 -35.20 -1.79
CA ASN A 391 -10.46 -36.20 -2.72
C ASN A 391 -9.80 -35.60 -3.98
N ARG A 392 -9.77 -34.26 -4.12
CA ARG A 392 -9.14 -33.54 -5.22
C ARG A 392 -7.72 -33.11 -4.84
N LYS A 393 -6.76 -33.41 -5.69
CA LYS A 393 -5.35 -32.99 -5.54
C LYS A 393 -4.88 -32.25 -6.78
N VAL A 394 -3.96 -31.33 -6.58
CA VAL A 394 -3.31 -30.56 -7.65
C VAL A 394 -1.80 -30.74 -7.53
N ASP A 395 -1.19 -31.19 -8.61
CA ASP A 395 0.25 -31.35 -8.76
C ASP A 395 0.77 -30.55 -9.96
N PHE A 396 2.05 -30.27 -9.95
CA PHE A 396 2.73 -29.57 -11.03
C PHE A 396 3.95 -30.37 -11.48
N GLU A 397 4.07 -30.57 -12.80
CA GLU A 397 5.13 -31.34 -13.43
C GLU A 397 5.86 -30.47 -14.47
N SER A 398 7.18 -30.38 -14.34
CA SER A 398 8.04 -29.73 -15.33
C SER A 398 8.27 -30.67 -16.52
N GLN A 399 8.13 -30.13 -17.72
CA GLN A 399 8.44 -30.86 -18.95
C GLN A 399 9.37 -30.06 -19.83
N ILE A 400 10.53 -30.61 -20.14
CA ILE A 400 11.48 -30.07 -21.11
C ILE A 400 10.98 -30.41 -22.52
N LEU A 401 10.83 -29.38 -23.36
CA LEU A 401 10.40 -29.51 -24.75
C LEU A 401 11.58 -29.51 -25.73
N GLU A 402 12.62 -28.74 -25.39
CA GLU A 402 13.81 -28.57 -26.22
C GLU A 402 15.03 -28.35 -25.32
N THR A 403 16.16 -28.94 -25.71
CA THR A 403 17.46 -28.71 -25.08
C THR A 403 18.36 -28.04 -26.09
N VAL A 404 19.05 -26.98 -25.67
CA VAL A 404 20.05 -26.27 -26.50
C VAL A 404 21.39 -26.47 -25.83
N GLU A 405 22.22 -27.29 -26.47
CA GLU A 405 23.57 -27.55 -25.98
C GLU A 405 24.43 -26.28 -26.12
N PRO A 406 25.33 -26.02 -25.15
CA PRO A 406 26.21 -24.87 -25.19
C PRO A 406 27.37 -25.06 -26.15
N ASP A 407 27.76 -23.99 -26.82
CA ASP A 407 28.98 -23.96 -27.63
C ASP A 407 30.23 -23.67 -26.78
N ASN A 408 31.41 -23.90 -27.36
CA ASN A 408 32.67 -23.46 -26.81
C ASN A 408 33.21 -22.29 -27.65
N ILE A 409 33.65 -21.23 -26.97
CA ILE A 409 34.30 -20.07 -27.57
C ILE A 409 35.74 -20.01 -27.11
N PHE A 410 36.65 -19.99 -28.05
CA PHE A 410 38.09 -19.89 -27.77
C PHE A 410 38.60 -18.52 -28.21
N ARG A 411 39.20 -17.78 -27.27
CA ARG A 411 39.73 -16.43 -27.49
C ARG A 411 41.22 -16.42 -27.32
N ALA A 412 41.92 -15.79 -28.26
CA ALA A 412 43.35 -15.53 -28.13
C ALA A 412 43.59 -14.57 -26.95
N ASN A 413 44.55 -14.94 -26.10
CA ASN A 413 45.01 -14.11 -24.99
C ASN A 413 46.54 -13.94 -25.08
N GLY A 414 46.95 -12.72 -25.45
CA GLY A 414 48.38 -12.36 -25.62
C GLY A 414 49.16 -12.22 -24.31
N ASP A 415 48.47 -12.20 -23.17
CA ASP A 415 49.10 -12.13 -21.84
C ASP A 415 49.45 -13.52 -21.28
N LEU A 416 48.90 -14.58 -21.90
CA LEU A 416 49.14 -15.95 -21.50
C LEU A 416 50.15 -16.65 -22.44
N PRO A 417 51.09 -17.44 -21.89
CA PRO A 417 52.07 -18.18 -22.70
C PRO A 417 51.40 -19.27 -23.54
N VAL A 418 51.95 -19.54 -24.73
CA VAL A 418 51.54 -20.67 -25.57
C VAL A 418 51.64 -21.98 -24.79
N GLY A 419 50.59 -22.79 -24.85
CA GLY A 419 50.39 -23.99 -24.04
C GLY A 419 49.34 -23.83 -22.94
N THR A 420 48.96 -22.60 -22.63
CA THR A 420 47.88 -22.31 -21.67
C THR A 420 46.53 -22.38 -22.37
N VAL A 421 45.60 -23.19 -21.84
CA VAL A 421 44.17 -23.22 -22.21
C VAL A 421 43.38 -23.17 -20.93
N SER A 422 42.80 -22.00 -20.62
CA SER A 422 42.12 -21.74 -19.37
C SER A 422 40.62 -21.45 -19.61
N ARG A 423 39.75 -22.23 -18.96
CA ARG A 423 38.31 -21.96 -19.00
C ARG A 423 37.97 -20.82 -18.04
N VAL A 424 37.53 -19.66 -18.57
CA VAL A 424 37.20 -18.46 -17.81
C VAL A 424 35.70 -18.30 -17.55
N SER A 425 34.86 -19.04 -18.32
CA SER A 425 33.42 -19.10 -18.09
C SER A 425 32.91 -20.52 -18.30
N SER A 426 32.00 -20.96 -17.43
CA SER A 426 31.32 -22.27 -17.56
C SER A 426 30.01 -22.11 -18.30
N ALA A 427 29.73 -23.06 -19.18
CA ALA A 427 28.48 -23.13 -19.92
C ALA A 427 27.26 -23.45 -19.04
N HIS A 428 26.09 -23.01 -19.52
CA HIS A 428 24.82 -23.49 -19.05
C HIS A 428 24.02 -23.99 -20.26
N THR A 429 23.43 -25.18 -20.14
CA THR A 429 22.52 -25.73 -21.14
C THR A 429 21.24 -24.88 -21.18
N GLY A 430 20.79 -24.52 -22.37
CA GLY A 430 19.53 -23.82 -22.58
C GLY A 430 18.37 -24.81 -22.67
N TYR A 431 17.18 -24.34 -22.28
CA TYR A 431 15.96 -25.15 -22.32
C TYR A 431 14.77 -24.32 -22.78
N THR A 432 13.89 -24.95 -23.57
CA THR A 432 12.49 -24.56 -23.67
C THR A 432 11.67 -25.56 -22.84
N ALA A 433 10.93 -25.09 -21.85
CA ALA A 433 10.21 -25.95 -20.92
C ALA A 433 8.78 -25.43 -20.68
N GLN A 434 7.91 -26.31 -20.24
CA GLN A 434 6.56 -25.96 -19.77
C GLN A 434 6.27 -26.59 -18.41
N LEU A 435 5.41 -25.94 -17.63
CA LEU A 435 4.86 -26.47 -16.40
C LEU A 435 3.44 -26.98 -16.67
N LEU A 436 3.19 -28.23 -16.35
CA LEU A 436 1.89 -28.85 -16.46
C LEU A 436 1.19 -28.79 -15.10
N LYS A 437 -0.08 -28.37 -15.07
CA LYS A 437 -0.97 -28.52 -13.93
C LYS A 437 -1.78 -29.80 -14.11
N ILE A 438 -1.72 -30.67 -13.10
CA ILE A 438 -2.36 -31.97 -13.09
C ILE A 438 -3.40 -31.96 -11.96
N VAL A 439 -4.64 -32.26 -12.28
CA VAL A 439 -5.71 -32.39 -11.30
C VAL A 439 -6.15 -33.84 -11.23
N THR A 440 -6.13 -34.42 -10.04
CA THR A 440 -6.62 -35.78 -9.78
C THR A 440 -7.81 -35.73 -8.81
N VAL A 441 -8.76 -36.63 -9.01
CA VAL A 441 -9.90 -36.87 -8.10
C VAL A 441 -9.95 -38.37 -7.81
N ASP A 442 -10.00 -38.73 -6.55
CA ASP A 442 -9.90 -40.12 -6.09
C ASP A 442 -8.68 -40.88 -6.65
N GLY A 443 -7.56 -40.17 -6.85
CA GLY A 443 -6.34 -40.75 -7.42
C GLY A 443 -6.34 -40.91 -8.94
N VAL A 444 -7.42 -40.54 -9.62
CA VAL A 444 -7.54 -40.62 -11.09
C VAL A 444 -7.31 -39.23 -11.69
N GLU A 445 -6.39 -39.12 -12.66
CA GLU A 445 -6.13 -37.90 -13.39
C GLU A 445 -7.37 -37.45 -14.17
N GLN A 446 -7.85 -36.23 -13.90
CA GLN A 446 -9.00 -35.64 -14.58
C GLN A 446 -8.57 -34.67 -15.67
N THR A 447 -7.53 -33.88 -15.39
CA THR A 447 -7.00 -32.90 -16.34
C THR A 447 -5.49 -32.79 -16.22
N ARG A 448 -4.84 -32.59 -17.38
CA ARG A 448 -3.44 -32.22 -17.54
C ARG A 448 -3.36 -31.06 -18.53
N SER A 449 -2.96 -29.91 -18.08
CA SER A 449 -2.94 -28.70 -18.90
C SER A 449 -1.66 -27.89 -18.72
N VAL A 450 -1.26 -27.18 -19.78
CA VAL A 450 -0.09 -26.30 -19.71
C VAL A 450 -0.44 -25.10 -18.82
N PHE A 451 0.28 -24.93 -17.72
CA PHE A 451 0.12 -23.83 -16.79
C PHE A 451 0.95 -22.60 -17.19
N ASN A 452 2.24 -22.82 -17.54
CA ASN A 452 3.12 -21.79 -18.09
C ASN A 452 4.18 -22.38 -19.03
N LYS A 453 4.91 -21.51 -19.74
CA LYS A 453 6.07 -21.84 -20.56
C LYS A 453 7.23 -20.95 -20.21
N SER A 454 8.47 -21.49 -20.35
CA SER A 454 9.71 -20.77 -20.07
C SER A 454 10.76 -21.10 -21.12
N LYS A 455 11.60 -20.11 -21.42
CA LYS A 455 12.76 -20.28 -22.26
C LYS A 455 14.00 -19.83 -21.50
N TYR A 456 14.97 -20.73 -21.38
CA TYR A 456 16.25 -20.50 -20.71
C TYR A 456 17.33 -20.46 -21.76
N ARG A 457 18.20 -19.48 -21.66
CA ARG A 457 19.27 -19.23 -22.60
C ARG A 457 20.42 -20.22 -22.35
N ALA A 458 20.97 -20.79 -23.38
CA ALA A 458 22.31 -21.42 -23.32
C ALA A 458 23.36 -20.31 -23.15
N THR A 459 24.42 -20.59 -22.39
CA THR A 459 25.62 -19.76 -22.33
C THR A 459 26.85 -20.63 -22.65
N GLU A 460 27.81 -20.03 -23.32
CA GLU A 460 28.96 -20.74 -23.86
C GLU A 460 30.04 -21.00 -22.78
N ASN A 461 30.84 -22.06 -22.93
CA ASN A 461 32.14 -22.15 -22.29
C ASN A 461 33.08 -21.16 -22.98
N ILE A 462 33.70 -20.29 -22.22
CA ILE A 462 34.70 -19.37 -22.77
C ILE A 462 36.08 -19.82 -22.28
N TYR A 463 36.98 -20.02 -23.24
CA TYR A 463 38.35 -20.38 -22.98
C TYR A 463 39.27 -19.26 -23.44
N ASP A 464 40.19 -18.83 -22.58
CA ASP A 464 41.30 -18.01 -22.94
C ASP A 464 42.49 -18.93 -23.30
N VAL A 465 43.01 -18.76 -24.50
CA VAL A 465 44.08 -19.56 -25.08
C VAL A 465 45.32 -18.69 -25.23
N GLY A 466 46.40 -19.06 -24.56
CA GLY A 466 47.66 -18.33 -24.58
C GLY A 466 48.32 -18.29 -25.96
N THR A 467 48.70 -17.07 -26.39
CA THR A 467 49.38 -16.84 -27.67
C THR A 467 50.72 -16.12 -27.52
N ALA A 468 51.15 -15.80 -26.29
CA ALA A 468 52.47 -15.22 -26.02
C ALA A 468 53.58 -16.27 -26.17
N SER A 469 54.56 -16.04 -27.05
CA SER A 469 55.73 -16.89 -27.21
C SER A 469 56.91 -16.08 -27.74
N VAL A 470 58.12 -16.49 -27.36
CA VAL A 470 59.36 -15.98 -27.97
C VAL A 470 59.56 -16.56 -29.40
N ARG A 471 58.75 -17.56 -29.77
CA ARG A 471 58.76 -18.22 -31.09
C ARG A 471 57.55 -17.73 -31.89
N PRO A 472 57.76 -16.90 -32.93
CA PRO A 472 56.63 -16.39 -33.76
C PRO A 472 55.78 -17.50 -34.40
N GLU A 473 56.43 -18.64 -34.77
CA GLU A 473 55.74 -19.80 -35.32
C GLU A 473 54.81 -20.49 -34.32
N ALA A 474 55.16 -20.51 -33.03
CA ALA A 474 54.31 -21.03 -31.99
C ALA A 474 53.05 -20.16 -31.79
N SER A 475 53.22 -18.84 -31.74
CA SER A 475 52.09 -17.88 -31.70
C SER A 475 51.19 -18.02 -32.93
N ALA A 476 51.78 -18.15 -34.14
CA ALA A 476 51.01 -18.33 -35.37
C ALA A 476 50.23 -19.64 -35.39
N ALA A 477 50.85 -20.75 -34.93
CA ALA A 477 50.22 -22.08 -34.84
C ALA A 477 49.02 -22.04 -33.87
N MET A 478 49.19 -21.40 -32.69
CA MET A 478 48.09 -21.24 -31.73
C MET A 478 46.95 -20.40 -32.27
N ASN A 479 47.22 -19.27 -32.95
CA ASN A 479 46.17 -18.45 -33.56
C ASN A 479 45.43 -19.23 -34.68
N ALA A 480 46.14 -20.07 -35.47
CA ALA A 480 45.49 -20.94 -36.45
C ALA A 480 44.60 -22.01 -35.80
N ALA A 481 45.08 -22.63 -34.70
CA ALA A 481 44.30 -23.61 -33.94
C ALA A 481 43.05 -22.96 -33.32
N ILE A 482 43.14 -21.73 -32.75
CA ILE A 482 42.01 -20.99 -32.23
C ILE A 482 40.98 -20.72 -33.32
N GLY A 483 41.39 -20.43 -34.55
CA GLY A 483 40.52 -20.25 -35.71
C GLY A 483 39.63 -21.45 -36.04
N SER A 484 40.02 -22.67 -35.65
CA SER A 484 39.19 -23.86 -35.82
C SER A 484 38.01 -23.96 -34.86
N GLN A 485 38.05 -23.25 -33.74
CA GLN A 485 37.09 -23.34 -32.64
C GLN A 485 36.87 -24.78 -32.11
N ASP A 486 37.87 -25.67 -32.32
CA ASP A 486 37.82 -27.05 -31.86
C ASP A 486 38.78 -27.29 -30.68
N LEU A 487 38.26 -27.72 -29.55
CA LEU A 487 39.04 -27.92 -28.31
C LEU A 487 40.17 -28.92 -28.48
N ALA A 488 39.93 -30.01 -29.20
CA ALA A 488 40.94 -31.05 -29.40
C ALA A 488 42.12 -30.53 -30.22
N THR A 489 41.87 -29.81 -31.29
CA THR A 489 42.86 -29.14 -32.15
C THR A 489 43.68 -28.12 -31.35
N ILE A 490 43.00 -27.29 -30.52
CA ILE A 490 43.67 -26.28 -29.70
C ILE A 490 44.55 -26.94 -28.63
N GLN A 491 44.06 -27.99 -27.95
CA GLN A 491 44.83 -28.72 -26.95
C GLN A 491 46.06 -29.44 -27.56
N ALA A 492 45.91 -30.01 -28.75
CA ALA A 492 46.99 -30.61 -29.47
C ALA A 492 48.08 -29.58 -29.83
N ALA A 493 47.68 -28.42 -30.35
CA ALA A 493 48.60 -27.33 -30.64
C ALA A 493 49.26 -26.77 -29.36
N ALA A 494 48.52 -26.62 -28.30
CA ALA A 494 49.03 -26.17 -26.99
C ALA A 494 50.05 -27.13 -26.40
N ALA A 495 49.86 -28.44 -26.53
CA ALA A 495 50.82 -29.45 -26.11
C ALA A 495 52.08 -29.45 -26.97
N GLN A 496 51.94 -29.34 -28.31
CA GLN A 496 53.02 -29.32 -29.25
C GLN A 496 53.94 -28.09 -29.10
N TRP A 497 53.36 -26.94 -28.87
CA TRP A 497 54.04 -25.64 -28.85
C TRP A 497 54.24 -25.06 -27.45
N ASN A 498 54.15 -25.87 -26.39
CA ASN A 498 54.18 -25.39 -24.99
C ASN A 498 55.43 -24.53 -24.73
N GLU A 499 55.22 -23.30 -24.32
CA GLU A 499 56.24 -22.27 -24.12
C GLU A 499 57.06 -22.53 -22.85
N GLU A 500 56.42 -22.94 -21.77
CA GLU A 500 57.14 -23.27 -20.53
C GLU A 500 58.05 -24.44 -20.68
N ALA A 501 57.58 -25.49 -21.35
CA ALA A 501 58.45 -26.68 -21.64
C ALA A 501 59.64 -26.32 -22.52
N TYR A 502 59.41 -25.44 -23.51
CA TYR A 502 60.51 -25.00 -24.39
C TYR A 502 61.53 -24.14 -23.62
N LEU A 503 61.09 -23.17 -22.81
CA LEU A 503 62.00 -22.34 -22.02
C LEU A 503 62.74 -23.14 -20.95
N ALA A 504 62.10 -24.12 -20.32
CA ALA A 504 62.73 -25.03 -19.38
C ALA A 504 63.85 -25.91 -20.07
N GLN A 505 63.56 -26.36 -21.29
CA GLN A 505 64.58 -27.13 -22.08
C GLN A 505 65.79 -26.25 -22.46
N GLN A 506 65.55 -25.00 -22.88
CA GLN A 506 66.61 -24.03 -23.16
C GLN A 506 67.45 -23.71 -21.91
N ALA A 507 66.80 -23.46 -20.79
CA ALA A 507 67.50 -23.22 -19.54
C ALA A 507 68.37 -24.42 -19.11
N ALA A 508 67.85 -25.64 -19.26
CA ALA A 508 68.64 -26.88 -18.99
C ALA A 508 69.82 -27.04 -19.92
N GLN A 509 69.69 -26.74 -21.21
CA GLN A 509 70.76 -26.73 -22.17
C GLN A 509 71.83 -25.71 -21.85
N GLN A 510 71.48 -24.51 -21.49
CA GLN A 510 72.38 -23.43 -21.07
C GLN A 510 73.17 -23.83 -19.80
N ALA A 511 72.44 -24.37 -18.81
CA ALA A 511 73.07 -24.84 -17.58
C ALA A 511 74.08 -25.97 -17.84
N ALA A 512 73.75 -26.94 -18.74
CA ALA A 512 74.67 -28.01 -19.16
C ALA A 512 75.90 -27.45 -19.90
N GLN A 513 75.72 -26.46 -20.78
CA GLN A 513 76.81 -25.78 -21.47
C GLN A 513 77.73 -25.02 -20.52
N GLN A 514 77.21 -24.35 -19.52
CA GLN A 514 77.95 -23.64 -18.48
C GLN A 514 78.73 -24.62 -17.60
N ALA A 515 78.13 -25.75 -17.27
CA ALA A 515 78.81 -26.81 -16.51
C ALA A 515 79.94 -27.54 -17.29
N ALA A 516 79.88 -27.53 -18.64
CA ALA A 516 80.85 -28.11 -19.52
C ALA A 516 82.03 -27.18 -19.86
N GLN A 517 82.06 -25.93 -19.50
CA GLN A 517 83.18 -25.03 -19.67
C GLN A 517 84.30 -25.41 -18.68
N PRO A 518 85.52 -25.62 -19.15
CA PRO A 518 86.67 -25.93 -18.26
C PRO A 518 86.92 -24.73 -17.34
N ALA A 519 87.15 -25.00 -16.07
CA ALA A 519 87.60 -23.99 -15.13
C ALA A 519 88.91 -23.35 -15.67
N ASP A 520 88.89 -22.04 -15.79
CA ASP A 520 90.03 -21.23 -16.18
C ASP A 520 91.21 -21.53 -15.21
N PRO A 521 92.41 -21.98 -15.68
CA PRO A 521 93.48 -22.29 -14.77
C PRO A 521 93.91 -20.99 -14.06
N ALA A 522 93.86 -21.00 -12.76
CA ALA A 522 94.22 -19.89 -11.87
C ALA A 522 95.54 -19.24 -12.29
N ALA A 523 95.56 -17.97 -12.50
CA ALA A 523 96.77 -17.17 -12.68
C ALA A 523 97.66 -17.31 -11.47
N PRO A 524 98.98 -17.42 -11.65
CA PRO A 524 99.92 -17.65 -10.56
C PRO A 524 100.03 -16.42 -9.69
N ALA A 525 99.94 -16.60 -8.36
CA ALA A 525 100.19 -15.56 -7.36
C ALA A 525 101.61 -15.03 -7.49
N GLN A 526 101.76 -13.74 -7.59
CA GLN A 526 102.95 -12.98 -7.26
C GLN A 526 102.83 -12.40 -5.87
#